data_e71e39d05687e2ba9ed9dfe9e5e63aab
#
_entry.id   e71e39d05687e2ba9ed9dfe9e5e63aab
#
_cell.length_a   1.000
_cell.length_b   1.000
_cell.length_c   1.000
_cell.angle_alpha   90.00
_cell.angle_beta   90.00
_cell.angle_gamma   90.00
#
_symmetry.space_group_name_H-M   'P 1'
#
loop_
_entity.id
_entity.type
_entity.pdbx_description
1 polymer ?
#
loop_
_entity_poly.entity_id
_entity_poly.type
_entity_poly.pdbx_seq_one_letter_code
_entity_poly.pdbx_strand_id
1 'polypeptide(L)'
;MSIPNYGYRVAWSNEDDAYVATCAELEGLSGLGDTAQEALAELRVAVELAIEEFTDSGAEIPKPIPATSHSGQFRLRLPKSVHAMLAVRAESEGVSLNALISSYVAMGLGDSNAKRRGRFARPSRRAG
;
A
#
# COMPACT_ATOMS: atom_id res chain seq x y z
N MET A 1 27.11 -6.78 -9.78
CA MET A 1 26.24 -5.73 -9.25
C MET A 1 25.14 -6.35 -8.42
N SER A 2 24.93 -5.85 -7.23
CA SER A 2 23.95 -6.45 -6.35
C SER A 2 22.65 -5.67 -6.41
N ILE A 3 21.53 -6.41 -6.31
CA ILE A 3 20.20 -5.81 -6.27
C ILE A 3 19.96 -5.33 -4.83
N PRO A 4 19.45 -4.10 -4.65
CA PRO A 4 19.06 -3.64 -3.32
C PRO A 4 18.00 -4.55 -2.70
N ASN A 5 17.81 -4.44 -1.41
CA ASN A 5 16.82 -5.26 -0.70
C ASN A 5 15.41 -4.76 -0.96
N TYR A 6 14.92 -5.00 -2.16
CA TYR A 6 13.58 -4.58 -2.58
C TYR A 6 12.52 -5.54 -2.07
N GLY A 7 11.29 -5.04 -2.00
CA GLY A 7 10.16 -5.85 -1.62
C GLY A 7 9.47 -6.44 -2.84
N TYR A 8 9.24 -7.74 -2.79
CA TYR A 8 8.58 -8.45 -3.89
C TYR A 8 7.25 -9.01 -3.43
N ARG A 9 6.34 -9.09 -4.37
CA ARG A 9 5.04 -9.66 -4.12
C ARG A 9 4.69 -10.60 -5.28
N VAL A 10 4.17 -11.78 -4.94
CA VAL A 10 3.74 -12.74 -5.96
C VAL A 10 2.30 -13.11 -5.67
N ALA A 11 1.45 -13.06 -6.69
CA ALA A 11 0.04 -13.39 -6.55
C ALA A 11 -0.46 -14.05 -7.83
N TRP A 12 -1.49 -14.88 -7.68
CA TRP A 12 -2.14 -15.49 -8.84
C TRP A 12 -3.02 -14.45 -9.53
N SER A 13 -2.94 -14.41 -10.86
CA SER A 13 -3.76 -13.52 -11.68
C SER A 13 -4.67 -14.37 -12.57
N ASN A 14 -5.97 -14.27 -12.35
CA ASN A 14 -6.95 -14.95 -13.19
C ASN A 14 -6.93 -14.41 -14.62
N GLU A 15 -6.69 -13.11 -14.71
CA GLU A 15 -6.63 -12.42 -16.00
C GLU A 15 -5.51 -12.94 -16.87
N ASP A 16 -4.34 -13.13 -16.27
CA ASP A 16 -3.15 -13.58 -16.96
C ASP A 16 -3.01 -15.11 -16.96
N ASP A 17 -3.84 -15.79 -16.20
CA ASP A 17 -3.77 -17.23 -16.01
C ASP A 17 -2.37 -17.67 -15.59
N ALA A 18 -1.78 -16.93 -14.68
CA ALA A 18 -0.40 -17.14 -14.26
C ALA A 18 -0.15 -16.44 -12.92
N TYR A 19 0.95 -16.80 -12.28
CA TYR A 19 1.45 -16.02 -11.16
C TYR A 19 2.13 -14.77 -11.68
N VAL A 20 1.91 -13.67 -10.98
CA VAL A 20 2.52 -12.38 -11.33
C VAL A 20 3.34 -11.89 -10.15
N ALA A 21 4.60 -11.59 -10.40
CA ALA A 21 5.49 -11.03 -9.39
C ALA A 21 5.69 -9.55 -9.70
N THR A 22 5.65 -8.72 -8.66
CA THR A 22 5.87 -7.28 -8.79
C THR A 22 6.86 -6.80 -7.74
N CYS A 23 7.45 -5.63 -7.99
CA CYS A 23 8.42 -5.02 -7.12
C CYS A 23 7.89 -3.66 -6.66
N ALA A 24 7.84 -3.45 -5.34
CA ALA A 24 7.28 -2.23 -4.78
C ALA A 24 8.04 -0.98 -5.23
N GLU A 25 9.35 -1.09 -5.33
CA GLU A 25 10.21 0.05 -5.66
C GLU A 25 10.31 0.36 -7.15
N LEU A 26 9.97 -0.62 -7.97
CA LEU A 26 10.10 -0.48 -9.43
C LEU A 26 8.75 -0.78 -10.08
N GLU A 27 7.86 0.20 -10.03
CA GLU A 27 6.53 0.06 -10.63
C GLU A 27 6.66 -0.14 -12.13
N GLY A 28 5.78 -0.95 -12.67
CA GLY A 28 5.80 -1.23 -14.08
C GLY A 28 6.58 -2.47 -14.47
N LEU A 29 7.41 -2.99 -13.58
CA LEU A 29 8.08 -4.26 -13.82
C LEU A 29 7.25 -5.41 -13.28
N SER A 30 7.21 -6.50 -14.00
CA SER A 30 6.51 -7.70 -13.54
C SER A 30 7.17 -8.93 -14.13
N GLY A 31 6.96 -10.05 -13.46
CA GLY A 31 7.36 -11.34 -13.96
C GLY A 31 6.17 -12.27 -13.95
N LEU A 32 6.08 -13.13 -14.92
CA LEU A 32 4.98 -14.09 -15.06
C LEU A 32 5.55 -15.50 -15.05
N GLY A 33 4.79 -16.42 -14.47
CA GLY A 33 5.22 -17.81 -14.45
C GLY A 33 4.09 -18.74 -14.06
N ASP A 34 4.28 -20.01 -14.37
CA ASP A 34 3.32 -21.05 -13.98
C ASP A 34 3.38 -21.36 -12.49
N THR A 35 4.49 -21.01 -11.87
CA THR A 35 4.66 -21.13 -10.41
C THR A 35 5.10 -19.80 -9.85
N ALA A 36 4.95 -19.64 -8.53
CA ALA A 36 5.38 -18.43 -7.86
C ALA A 36 6.89 -18.22 -8.01
N GLN A 37 7.67 -19.30 -7.94
CA GLN A 37 9.12 -19.22 -8.10
C GLN A 37 9.52 -18.74 -9.48
N GLU A 38 8.82 -19.23 -10.51
CA GLU A 38 9.09 -18.83 -11.89
C GLU A 38 8.80 -17.36 -12.11
N ALA A 39 7.67 -16.89 -11.57
CA ALA A 39 7.30 -15.49 -11.68
C ALA A 39 8.34 -14.60 -11.01
N LEU A 40 8.78 -14.99 -9.83
CA LEU A 40 9.77 -14.24 -9.09
C LEU A 40 11.12 -14.22 -9.80
N ALA A 41 11.53 -15.37 -10.34
CA ALA A 41 12.79 -15.46 -11.08
C ALA A 41 12.78 -14.54 -12.30
N GLU A 42 11.67 -14.50 -13.01
CA GLU A 42 11.53 -13.63 -14.18
C GLU A 42 11.58 -12.16 -13.77
N LEU A 43 10.89 -11.81 -12.69
CA LEU A 43 10.93 -10.44 -12.19
C LEU A 43 12.36 -10.04 -11.82
N ARG A 44 13.11 -10.93 -11.18
CA ARG A 44 14.48 -10.61 -10.77
C ARG A 44 15.36 -10.28 -11.95
N VAL A 45 15.18 -10.96 -13.07
CA VAL A 45 15.91 -10.64 -14.31
C VAL A 45 15.56 -9.22 -14.76
N ALA A 46 14.28 -8.87 -14.73
CA ALA A 46 13.85 -7.53 -15.12
C ALA A 46 14.42 -6.48 -14.16
N VAL A 47 14.47 -6.77 -12.87
CA VAL A 47 15.04 -5.86 -11.88
C VAL A 47 16.53 -5.65 -12.13
N GLU A 48 17.27 -6.72 -12.42
CA GLU A 48 18.68 -6.61 -12.73
C GLU A 48 18.93 -5.71 -13.94
N LEU A 49 18.13 -5.88 -14.98
CA LEU A 49 18.25 -5.05 -16.17
C LEU A 49 17.93 -3.59 -15.87
N ALA A 50 16.93 -3.35 -15.03
CA ALA A 50 16.58 -1.98 -14.65
C ALA A 50 17.69 -1.32 -13.85
N ILE A 51 18.32 -2.06 -12.95
CA ILE A 51 19.44 -1.53 -12.16
C ILE A 51 20.62 -1.18 -13.07
N GLU A 52 20.91 -2.03 -14.05
CA GLU A 52 21.96 -1.74 -15.03
C GLU A 52 21.65 -0.45 -15.81
N GLU A 53 20.39 -0.29 -16.21
CA GLU A 53 19.96 0.88 -16.94
C GLU A 53 20.14 2.15 -16.11
N PHE A 54 19.73 2.13 -14.85
CA PHE A 54 19.93 3.25 -13.95
C PHE A 54 21.40 3.58 -13.79
N THR A 55 22.23 2.56 -13.64
CA THR A 55 23.67 2.74 -13.49
C THR A 55 24.28 3.38 -14.73
N ASP A 56 23.92 2.87 -15.90
CA ASP A 56 24.49 3.33 -17.17
C ASP A 56 24.06 4.75 -17.50
N SER A 57 22.83 5.11 -17.16
CA SER A 57 22.30 6.44 -17.46
C SER A 57 22.66 7.47 -16.40
N GLY A 58 23.24 7.04 -15.29
CA GLY A 58 23.58 7.93 -14.18
C GLY A 58 22.37 8.31 -13.34
N ALA A 59 21.22 7.66 -13.56
CA ALA A 59 20.03 7.94 -12.77
C ALA A 59 20.18 7.33 -11.38
N GLU A 60 19.48 7.90 -10.44
CA GLU A 60 19.51 7.39 -9.06
C GLU A 60 18.77 6.08 -8.97
N ILE A 61 19.42 5.09 -8.37
CA ILE A 61 18.80 3.79 -8.13
C ILE A 61 17.79 3.94 -6.99
N PRO A 62 16.54 3.52 -7.18
CA PRO A 62 15.53 3.66 -6.12
C PRO A 62 15.96 2.96 -4.85
N LYS A 63 15.73 3.61 -3.72
CA LYS A 63 16.07 3.05 -2.41
C LYS A 63 14.99 2.09 -1.96
N PRO A 64 15.37 1.03 -1.23
CA PRO A 64 14.37 0.12 -0.68
C PRO A 64 13.36 0.83 0.20
N ILE A 65 12.09 0.44 0.08
CA ILE A 65 11.04 0.95 0.93
C ILE A 65 11.05 0.14 2.22
N PRO A 66 11.19 0.78 3.38
CA PRO A 66 11.23 0.03 4.63
C PRO A 66 9.94 -0.76 4.87
N ALA A 67 10.07 -1.92 5.49
CA ALA A 67 8.92 -2.76 5.80
C ALA A 67 7.91 -2.05 6.69
N THR A 68 8.38 -1.07 7.46
CA THR A 68 7.52 -0.27 8.34
C THR A 68 6.87 0.92 7.62
N SER A 69 7.16 1.09 6.33
CA SER A 69 6.57 2.15 5.53
C SER A 69 5.06 1.99 5.45
N HIS A 70 4.36 3.12 5.45
CA HIS A 70 2.90 3.12 5.43
C HIS A 70 2.39 3.36 4.01
N SER A 71 1.69 2.38 3.47
CA SER A 71 1.26 2.41 2.07
C SER A 71 -0.03 3.20 1.83
N GLY A 72 -0.75 3.49 2.90
CA GLY A 72 -2.08 4.05 2.78
C GLY A 72 -3.16 2.99 2.67
N GLN A 73 -2.78 1.73 2.58
CA GLN A 73 -3.74 0.63 2.54
C GLN A 73 -3.93 0.04 3.93
N PHE A 74 -5.17 -0.26 4.24
CA PHE A 74 -5.52 -0.64 5.60
C PHE A 74 -6.75 -1.51 5.56
N ARG A 75 -6.73 -2.62 6.30
CA ARG A 75 -7.89 -3.49 6.42
C ARG A 75 -8.55 -3.24 7.77
N LEU A 76 -9.82 -2.89 7.73
CA LEU A 76 -10.58 -2.56 8.92
C LEU A 76 -11.70 -3.58 9.14
N ARG A 77 -11.80 -4.06 10.36
CA ARG A 77 -12.86 -4.99 10.75
C ARG A 77 -13.84 -4.25 11.65
N LEU A 78 -15.10 -4.26 11.27
CA LEU A 78 -16.16 -3.53 11.99
C LEU A 78 -17.28 -4.48 12.41
N PRO A 79 -18.00 -4.14 13.48
CA PRO A 79 -19.26 -4.84 13.78
C PRO A 79 -20.19 -4.73 12.57
N LYS A 80 -20.98 -5.80 12.35
CA LYS A 80 -21.87 -5.83 11.19
C LYS A 80 -22.83 -4.65 11.14
N SER A 81 -23.35 -4.25 12.30
CA SER A 81 -24.28 -3.14 12.38
C SER A 81 -23.64 -1.83 11.94
N VAL A 82 -22.39 -1.61 12.34
CA VAL A 82 -21.67 -0.39 11.94
C VAL A 82 -21.38 -0.39 10.45
N HIS A 83 -20.98 -1.55 9.93
CA HIS A 83 -20.74 -1.69 8.49
C HIS A 83 -22.01 -1.36 7.70
N ALA A 84 -23.17 -1.90 8.14
CA ALA A 84 -24.43 -1.66 7.48
C ALA A 84 -24.80 -0.17 7.49
N MET A 85 -24.64 0.49 8.62
CA MET A 85 -24.93 1.90 8.75
C MET A 85 -24.05 2.76 7.83
N LEU A 86 -22.78 2.42 7.76
CA LEU A 86 -21.85 3.13 6.87
C LEU A 86 -22.23 2.95 5.41
N ALA A 87 -22.61 1.73 5.03
CA ALA A 87 -22.99 1.43 3.65
C ALA A 87 -24.22 2.25 3.24
N VAL A 88 -25.21 2.34 4.12
CA VAL A 88 -26.41 3.13 3.84
C VAL A 88 -26.06 4.61 3.71
N ARG A 89 -25.21 5.11 4.60
CA ARG A 89 -24.81 6.52 4.55
C ARG A 89 -24.02 6.83 3.28
N ALA A 90 -23.11 5.93 2.90
CA ALA A 90 -22.31 6.13 1.68
C ALA A 90 -23.23 6.20 0.46
N GLU A 91 -24.20 5.32 0.38
CA GLU A 91 -25.17 5.32 -0.71
C GLU A 91 -25.96 6.61 -0.74
N SER A 92 -26.43 7.05 0.42
CA SER A 92 -27.24 8.26 0.50
C SER A 92 -26.44 9.51 0.14
N GLU A 93 -25.14 9.51 0.41
CA GLU A 93 -24.29 10.66 0.06
C GLU A 93 -23.66 10.54 -1.32
N GLY A 94 -23.86 9.42 -2.00
CA GLY A 94 -23.34 9.25 -3.34
C GLY A 94 -21.83 9.07 -3.39
N VAL A 95 -21.23 8.53 -2.33
CA VAL A 95 -19.78 8.30 -2.27
C VAL A 95 -19.51 6.84 -2.01
N SER A 96 -18.28 6.41 -2.27
CA SER A 96 -17.90 5.03 -1.97
C SER A 96 -17.76 4.85 -0.47
N LEU A 97 -17.90 3.59 -0.02
CA LEU A 97 -17.73 3.27 1.39
C LEU A 97 -16.33 3.64 1.86
N ASN A 98 -15.34 3.37 1.05
CA ASN A 98 -13.94 3.72 1.34
C ASN A 98 -13.77 5.23 1.51
N ALA A 99 -14.36 6.01 0.62
CA ALA A 99 -14.27 7.46 0.67
C ALA A 99 -14.93 8.01 1.94
N LEU A 100 -16.08 7.45 2.30
CA LEU A 100 -16.77 7.88 3.50
C LEU A 100 -15.95 7.58 4.76
N ILE A 101 -15.42 6.36 4.87
CA ILE A 101 -14.61 5.97 6.02
C ILE A 101 -13.35 6.82 6.10
N SER A 102 -12.67 7.03 4.97
CA SER A 102 -11.48 7.88 4.92
C SER A 102 -11.77 9.28 5.43
N SER A 103 -12.91 9.81 5.05
CA SER A 103 -13.37 11.13 5.47
C SER A 103 -13.53 11.20 6.99
N TYR A 104 -14.21 10.21 7.56
CA TYR A 104 -14.39 10.16 9.02
C TYR A 104 -13.08 10.02 9.78
N VAL A 105 -12.18 9.19 9.25
CA VAL A 105 -10.86 9.02 9.88
C VAL A 105 -10.09 10.34 9.85
N ALA A 106 -10.09 11.02 8.72
CA ALA A 106 -9.41 12.31 8.58
C ALA A 106 -9.99 13.35 9.53
N MET A 107 -11.31 13.40 9.64
CA MET A 107 -11.98 14.33 10.54
C MET A 107 -11.63 14.04 12.00
N GLY A 108 -11.60 12.75 12.35
CA GLY A 108 -11.22 12.35 13.70
C GLY A 108 -9.80 12.76 14.05
N LEU A 109 -8.88 12.61 13.12
CA LEU A 109 -7.50 13.03 13.31
C LEU A 109 -7.39 14.56 13.43
N GLY A 110 -8.15 15.27 12.61
CA GLY A 110 -8.19 16.72 12.65
C GLY A 110 -8.69 17.24 13.98
N ASP A 111 -9.79 16.66 14.48
CA ASP A 111 -10.34 17.01 15.77
C ASP A 111 -9.35 16.73 16.89
N SER A 112 -8.69 15.57 16.85
CA SER A 112 -7.68 15.22 17.83
C SER A 112 -6.53 16.23 17.84
N ASN A 113 -6.06 16.59 16.66
CA ASN A 113 -4.99 17.57 16.52
C ASN A 113 -5.41 18.94 17.04
N ALA A 114 -6.64 19.34 16.73
CA ALA A 114 -7.16 20.62 17.21
C ALA A 114 -7.24 20.65 18.74
N LYS A 115 -7.74 19.58 19.32
CA LYS A 115 -7.81 19.46 20.77
C LYS A 115 -6.43 19.48 21.40
N ARG A 116 -5.51 18.77 20.81
CA ARG A 116 -4.14 18.70 21.30
C ARG A 116 -3.48 20.07 21.27
N ARG A 117 -3.67 20.79 20.17
CA ARG A 117 -3.15 22.13 20.06
C ARG A 117 -3.78 23.09 21.06
N GLY A 118 -5.07 22.89 21.30
CA GLY A 118 -5.83 23.76 22.19
C GLY A 118 -5.51 23.56 23.64
N ARG A 119 -5.02 22.41 24.05
CA ARG A 119 -4.73 22.15 25.39
C ARG A 119 -3.58 21.28 25.62
N PHE A 120 -2.83 20.71 25.19
CA PHE A 120 -2.01 19.77 25.31
C PHE A 120 -1.48 19.15 25.76
N ALA A 121 -1.55 18.71 25.67
CA ALA A 121 -1.62 17.88 25.34
C ALA A 121 -1.72 16.70 25.92
N ARG A 122 -2.24 16.07 26.17
CA ARG A 122 -2.46 15.06 26.56
C ARG A 122 -2.24 14.01 26.32
N PRO A 123 -2.10 13.37 26.50
CA PRO A 123 -2.00 12.39 26.03
C PRO A 123 -2.72 11.49 26.20
N SER A 124 -3.00 11.30 26.53
CA SER A 124 -3.59 10.77 26.59
C SER A 124 -4.16 10.11 26.31
N ARG A 125 -4.16 9.58 26.24
CA ARG A 125 -4.67 9.01 26.03
C ARG A 125 -5.38 8.54 25.84
N ARG A 126 -5.68 8.20 25.82
CA ARG A 126 -6.40 7.88 25.71
C ARG A 126 -6.98 7.57 25.30
N ALA A 127 -6.87 7.24 25.05
CA ALA A 127 -7.44 7.18 24.75
C ALA A 127 -7.97 7.26 24.32
N GLY A 128 -7.95 6.95 23.81
CA GLY A 128 -8.34 7.25 23.50
C GLY A 128 -8.75 7.52 23.42
#